data_ede4b9b7ab475e3d168ab0ba7e82f74c
#
_entry.id   ede4b9b7ab475e3d168ab0ba7e82f74c
#
_cell.length_a   1.000
_cell.length_b   1.000
_cell.length_c   1.000
_cell.angle_alpha   90.00
_cell.angle_beta   90.00
_cell.angle_gamma   90.00
#
_symmetry.space_group_name_H-M   'P 1'
#
loop_
_entity.id
_entity.type
_entity.pdbx_description
1 polymer ?
#
loop_
_entity_poly.entity_id
_entity_poly.type
_entity_poly.pdbx_seq_one_letter_code
_entity_poly.pdbx_strand_id
1 'polypeptide(L)'
;AFLVLIGVVESVSPAMEEASQTLRASKWQVFKTVTLPLMRPGIANAFLLGFIESLADFGNPLVLGAEYDVLSTEIFFAIVGAQYDETKAAILAMILLTVVLAVFYLQNQWLGKKSYISISGKGDSGVHPELPNKTKWIIYTTVLPWALITFIIYVMIMFGGFVEMWGVDHSFTLKHYIEAFSIDWVKERGILWTGTAWNSFNTTFVIALISSLPTAAIGILT
;
A
#
# COMPACT_ATOMS: atom_id res chain seq x y z
N ALA A 1 -4.11 1.85 -1.83
CA ALA A 1 -5.32 1.80 -2.68
C ALA A 1 -6.62 1.93 -1.87
N PHE A 2 -6.84 1.17 -0.78
CA PHE A 2 -8.10 1.15 -0.01
C PHE A 2 -8.51 2.53 0.55
N LEU A 3 -7.60 3.25 1.19
CA LEU A 3 -7.87 4.59 1.75
C LEU A 3 -8.27 5.60 0.67
N VAL A 4 -7.68 5.51 -0.53
CA VAL A 4 -8.05 6.35 -1.66
C VAL A 4 -9.49 6.05 -2.11
N LEU A 5 -9.86 4.76 -2.17
CA LEU A 5 -11.22 4.36 -2.55
C LEU A 5 -12.27 4.84 -1.53
N ILE A 6 -11.99 4.77 -0.23
CA ILE A 6 -12.90 5.32 0.80
C ILE A 6 -13.13 6.81 0.56
N GLY A 7 -12.06 7.61 0.43
CA GLY A 7 -12.18 9.05 0.19
C GLY A 7 -12.96 9.37 -1.09
N VAL A 8 -12.82 8.54 -2.12
CA VAL A 8 -13.57 8.68 -3.37
C VAL A 8 -15.06 8.39 -3.16
N VAL A 9 -15.40 7.33 -2.42
CA VAL A 9 -16.81 7.00 -2.11
C VAL A 9 -17.44 8.12 -1.28
N GLU A 10 -16.73 8.61 -0.28
CA GLU A 10 -17.20 9.72 0.57
C GLU A 10 -17.34 11.06 -0.17
N SER A 11 -16.62 11.23 -1.28
CA SER A 11 -16.72 12.44 -2.11
C SER A 11 -17.98 12.51 -3.00
N VAL A 12 -18.67 11.38 -3.18
CA VAL A 12 -19.92 11.35 -3.94
C VAL A 12 -21.06 11.91 -3.09
N SER A 13 -21.67 13.01 -3.54
CA SER A 13 -22.76 13.64 -2.81
C SER A 13 -24.01 12.76 -2.74
N PRO A 14 -24.52 12.40 -1.54
CA PRO A 14 -25.75 11.66 -1.38
C PRO A 14 -26.96 12.32 -2.05
N ALA A 15 -26.99 13.64 -2.12
CA ALA A 15 -28.07 14.40 -2.76
C ALA A 15 -28.23 14.05 -4.26
N MET A 16 -27.14 13.71 -4.95
CA MET A 16 -27.21 13.27 -6.36
C MET A 16 -27.84 11.88 -6.49
N GLU A 17 -27.57 11.01 -5.54
CA GLU A 17 -28.17 9.67 -5.49
C GLU A 17 -29.66 9.76 -5.17
N GLU A 18 -30.05 10.59 -4.18
CA GLU A 18 -31.44 10.84 -3.81
C GLU A 18 -32.23 11.51 -4.96
N ALA A 19 -31.64 12.50 -5.63
CA ALA A 19 -32.27 13.14 -6.79
C ALA A 19 -32.54 12.11 -7.91
N SER A 20 -31.64 11.18 -8.15
CA SER A 20 -31.89 10.13 -9.15
C SER A 20 -32.96 9.13 -8.72
N GLN A 21 -33.09 8.85 -7.43
CA GLN A 21 -34.15 8.01 -6.87
C GLN A 21 -35.52 8.67 -6.94
N THR A 22 -35.61 10.00 -6.77
CA THR A 22 -36.89 10.74 -6.98
C THR A 22 -37.38 10.66 -8.43
N LEU A 23 -36.44 10.47 -9.37
CA LEU A 23 -36.75 10.20 -10.79
C LEU A 23 -37.11 8.72 -11.06
N ARG A 24 -37.38 7.92 -10.01
CA ARG A 24 -37.72 6.49 -10.07
C ARG A 24 -36.59 5.59 -10.58
N ALA A 25 -35.32 6.03 -10.50
CA ALA A 25 -34.21 5.16 -10.85
C ALA A 25 -34.05 4.06 -9.78
N SER A 26 -33.84 2.83 -10.20
CA SER A 26 -33.49 1.73 -9.28
C SER A 26 -32.10 1.93 -8.69
N LYS A 27 -31.79 1.35 -7.53
CA LYS A 27 -30.47 1.44 -6.89
C LYS A 27 -29.32 1.07 -7.82
N TRP A 28 -29.52 0.06 -8.67
CA TRP A 28 -28.52 -0.35 -9.65
C TRP A 28 -28.34 0.69 -10.78
N GLN A 29 -29.42 1.31 -11.20
CA GLN A 29 -29.35 2.41 -12.18
C GLN A 29 -28.62 3.61 -11.58
N VAL A 30 -28.94 4.01 -10.34
CA VAL A 30 -28.22 5.08 -9.62
C VAL A 30 -26.73 4.79 -9.56
N PHE A 31 -26.36 3.59 -9.12
CA PHE A 31 -24.94 3.19 -9.06
C PHE A 31 -24.26 3.30 -10.43
N LYS A 32 -24.87 2.77 -11.50
CA LYS A 32 -24.26 2.73 -12.84
C LYS A 32 -24.21 4.10 -13.54
N THR A 33 -25.20 4.95 -13.30
CA THR A 33 -25.36 6.23 -14.02
C THR A 33 -24.86 7.45 -13.25
N VAL A 34 -24.79 7.39 -11.92
CA VAL A 34 -24.39 8.50 -11.05
C VAL A 34 -23.13 8.15 -10.28
N THR A 35 -23.18 7.17 -9.39
CA THR A 35 -22.10 6.87 -8.45
C THR A 35 -20.83 6.43 -9.17
N LEU A 36 -20.91 5.40 -9.99
CA LEU A 36 -19.74 4.84 -10.69
C LEU A 36 -19.05 5.83 -11.64
N PRO A 37 -19.77 6.64 -12.46
CA PRO A 37 -19.12 7.66 -13.29
C PRO A 37 -18.39 8.74 -12.47
N LEU A 38 -18.94 9.17 -11.35
CA LEU A 38 -18.31 10.15 -10.47
C LEU A 38 -17.08 9.58 -9.76
N MET A 39 -17.08 8.29 -9.45
CA MET A 39 -15.97 7.60 -8.83
C MET A 39 -14.82 7.24 -9.81
N ARG A 40 -15.04 7.30 -11.11
CA ARG A 40 -14.04 6.86 -12.13
C ARG A 40 -12.65 7.43 -11.93
N PRO A 41 -12.44 8.75 -11.71
CA PRO A 41 -11.10 9.29 -11.51
C PRO A 41 -10.42 8.70 -10.27
N GLY A 42 -11.15 8.56 -9.19
CA GLY A 42 -10.62 7.99 -7.95
C GLY A 42 -10.33 6.50 -8.06
N ILE A 43 -11.19 5.73 -8.76
CA ILE A 43 -10.93 4.31 -9.03
C ILE A 43 -9.66 4.15 -9.87
N ALA A 44 -9.46 4.99 -10.87
CA ALA A 44 -8.26 4.95 -11.69
C ALA A 44 -7.00 5.30 -10.88
N ASN A 45 -7.07 6.28 -9.99
CA ASN A 45 -5.96 6.61 -9.09
C ASN A 45 -5.66 5.48 -8.11
N ALA A 46 -6.68 4.85 -7.54
CA ALA A 46 -6.52 3.69 -6.67
C ALA A 46 -5.91 2.49 -7.41
N PHE A 47 -6.31 2.28 -8.66
CA PHE A 47 -5.73 1.26 -9.53
C PHE A 47 -4.25 1.54 -9.81
N LEU A 48 -3.90 2.78 -10.19
CA LEU A 48 -2.50 3.17 -10.44
C LEU A 48 -1.64 2.94 -9.21
N LEU A 49 -2.13 3.36 -8.03
CA LEU A 49 -1.40 3.17 -6.78
C LEU A 49 -1.16 1.68 -6.50
N GLY A 50 -2.20 0.84 -6.60
CA GLY A 50 -2.06 -0.60 -6.42
C GLY A 50 -1.15 -1.25 -7.47
N PHE A 51 -1.19 -0.76 -8.71
CA PHE A 51 -0.31 -1.21 -9.77
C PHE A 51 1.16 -0.89 -9.48
N ILE A 52 1.46 0.34 -9.03
CA ILE A 52 2.82 0.75 -8.66
C ILE A 52 3.32 -0.07 -7.45
N GLU A 53 2.50 -0.22 -6.41
CA GLU A 53 2.82 -1.03 -5.23
C GLU A 53 3.11 -2.49 -5.62
N SER A 54 2.32 -3.08 -6.51
CA SER A 54 2.52 -4.45 -6.97
C SER A 54 3.79 -4.62 -7.83
N LEU A 55 4.12 -3.64 -8.68
CA LEU A 55 5.36 -3.68 -9.48
C LEU A 55 6.61 -3.49 -8.62
N ALA A 56 6.52 -2.70 -7.57
CA ALA A 56 7.64 -2.44 -6.66
C ALA A 56 7.82 -3.54 -5.60
N ASP A 57 6.83 -4.42 -5.44
CA ASP A 57 6.91 -5.51 -4.47
C ASP A 57 7.91 -6.56 -4.93
N PHE A 58 8.98 -6.72 -4.17
CA PHE A 58 9.95 -7.80 -4.35
C PHE A 58 9.84 -8.88 -3.25
N GLY A 59 9.27 -8.52 -2.09
CA GLY A 59 9.24 -9.40 -0.94
C GLY A 59 8.33 -10.62 -1.15
N ASN A 60 7.11 -10.42 -1.63
CA ASN A 60 6.20 -11.51 -1.92
C ASN A 60 6.71 -12.43 -3.04
N PRO A 61 7.17 -11.91 -4.20
CA PRO A 61 7.78 -12.76 -5.24
C PRO A 61 9.03 -13.48 -4.76
N LEU A 62 9.85 -12.87 -3.92
CA LEU A 62 11.06 -13.51 -3.38
C LEU A 62 10.73 -14.76 -2.54
N VAL A 63 9.65 -14.70 -1.76
CA VAL A 63 9.27 -15.79 -0.85
C VAL A 63 8.39 -16.84 -1.53
N LEU A 64 7.45 -16.40 -2.37
CA LEU A 64 6.41 -17.25 -2.97
C LEU A 64 6.68 -17.59 -4.44
N GLY A 65 7.54 -16.84 -5.10
CA GLY A 65 7.74 -16.91 -6.54
C GLY A 65 8.44 -18.18 -7.05
N ALA A 66 9.13 -18.90 -6.17
CA ALA A 66 9.85 -20.15 -6.49
C ALA A 66 10.73 -20.07 -7.75
N GLU A 67 10.15 -20.29 -8.93
CA GLU A 67 10.84 -20.28 -10.23
C GLU A 67 10.45 -19.07 -11.11
N TYR A 68 9.61 -18.13 -10.60
CA TYR A 68 9.20 -16.97 -11.36
C TYR A 68 10.01 -15.73 -10.96
N ASP A 69 10.81 -15.25 -11.90
CA ASP A 69 11.54 -13.99 -11.74
C ASP A 69 10.68 -12.81 -12.15
N VAL A 70 10.61 -11.80 -11.28
CA VAL A 70 9.99 -10.52 -11.59
C VAL A 70 11.04 -9.42 -11.60
N LEU A 71 10.76 -8.31 -12.29
CA LEU A 71 11.72 -7.20 -12.42
C LEU A 71 12.25 -6.71 -11.07
N SER A 72 11.42 -6.63 -10.06
CA SER A 72 11.79 -6.18 -8.71
C SER A 72 12.74 -7.16 -8.01
N THR A 73 12.54 -8.47 -8.14
CA THR A 73 13.47 -9.49 -7.61
C THR A 73 14.79 -9.51 -8.36
N GLU A 74 14.77 -9.34 -9.69
CA GLU A 74 15.98 -9.23 -10.50
C GLU A 74 16.82 -8.01 -10.13
N ILE A 75 16.21 -6.85 -9.90
CA ILE A 75 16.89 -5.65 -9.40
C ILE A 75 17.52 -5.94 -8.03
N PHE A 76 16.77 -6.56 -7.12
CA PHE A 76 17.28 -6.92 -5.80
C PHE A 76 18.49 -7.85 -5.89
N PHE A 77 18.42 -8.94 -6.66
CA PHE A 77 19.53 -9.87 -6.81
C PHE A 77 20.73 -9.28 -7.55
N ALA A 78 20.52 -8.34 -8.47
CA ALA A 78 21.61 -7.62 -9.13
C ALA A 78 22.42 -6.76 -8.14
N ILE A 79 21.77 -6.24 -7.08
CA ILE A 79 22.44 -5.42 -6.05
C ILE A 79 23.03 -6.28 -4.93
N VAL A 80 22.28 -7.30 -4.46
CA VAL A 80 22.61 -8.07 -3.24
C VAL A 80 23.24 -9.42 -3.58
N GLY A 81 23.09 -9.89 -4.82
CA GLY A 81 23.60 -11.16 -5.28
C GLY A 81 25.13 -11.22 -5.40
N ALA A 82 25.68 -12.42 -5.49
CA ALA A 82 27.12 -12.68 -5.54
C ALA A 82 27.85 -12.01 -6.73
N GLN A 83 27.12 -11.67 -7.81
CA GLN A 83 27.70 -11.05 -9.01
C GLN A 83 27.73 -9.51 -8.95
N TYR A 84 27.06 -8.90 -8.01
CA TYR A 84 26.98 -7.44 -7.79
C TYR A 84 27.08 -6.63 -9.10
N ASP A 85 25.97 -6.47 -9.81
CA ASP A 85 25.92 -5.79 -11.10
C ASP A 85 25.01 -4.55 -11.02
N GLU A 86 25.60 -3.42 -10.64
CA GLU A 86 24.90 -2.13 -10.56
C GLU A 86 24.35 -1.69 -11.93
N THR A 87 25.04 -2.04 -13.02
CA THR A 87 24.61 -1.66 -14.36
C THR A 87 23.33 -2.39 -14.75
N LYS A 88 23.27 -3.70 -14.48
CA LYS A 88 22.06 -4.50 -14.68
C LYS A 88 20.92 -3.95 -13.83
N ALA A 89 21.18 -3.69 -12.55
CA ALA A 89 20.18 -3.13 -11.65
C ALA A 89 19.62 -1.79 -12.16
N ALA A 90 20.49 -0.88 -12.59
CA ALA A 90 20.09 0.43 -13.12
C ALA A 90 19.25 0.31 -14.40
N ILE A 91 19.62 -0.56 -15.32
CA ILE A 91 18.85 -0.80 -16.56
C ILE A 91 17.46 -1.34 -16.24
N LEU A 92 17.36 -2.34 -15.37
CA LEU A 92 16.07 -2.93 -14.96
C LEU A 92 15.19 -1.92 -14.23
N ALA A 93 15.78 -1.09 -13.36
CA ALA A 93 15.07 -0.01 -12.68
C ALA A 93 14.54 1.05 -13.66
N MET A 94 15.30 1.40 -14.69
CA MET A 94 14.85 2.31 -15.76
C MET A 94 13.70 1.71 -16.58
N ILE A 95 13.72 0.42 -16.84
CA ILE A 95 12.60 -0.28 -17.51
C ILE A 95 11.35 -0.21 -16.62
N LEU A 96 11.49 -0.54 -15.33
CA LEU A 96 10.38 -0.49 -14.37
C LEU A 96 9.78 0.92 -14.29
N LEU A 97 10.63 1.95 -14.16
CA LEU A 97 10.22 3.34 -14.17
C LEU A 97 9.48 3.72 -15.46
N THR A 98 9.98 3.29 -16.61
CA THR A 98 9.34 3.56 -17.90
C THR A 98 7.95 2.95 -17.98
N VAL A 99 7.77 1.73 -17.50
CA VAL A 99 6.44 1.06 -17.44
C VAL A 99 5.50 1.84 -16.55
N VAL A 100 5.93 2.25 -15.34
CA VAL A 100 5.11 3.04 -14.41
C VAL A 100 4.70 4.38 -15.04
N LEU A 101 5.63 5.10 -15.66
CA LEU A 101 5.36 6.38 -16.34
C LEU A 101 4.41 6.20 -17.53
N ALA A 102 4.57 5.13 -18.29
CA ALA A 102 3.68 4.82 -19.41
C ALA A 102 2.24 4.57 -18.93
N VAL A 103 2.05 3.78 -17.86
CA VAL A 103 0.73 3.53 -17.29
C VAL A 103 0.12 4.81 -16.72
N PHE A 104 0.90 5.62 -16.02
CA PHE A 104 0.47 6.93 -15.53
C PHE A 104 0.03 7.86 -16.68
N TYR A 105 0.82 7.93 -17.75
CA TYR A 105 0.50 8.74 -18.93
C TYR A 105 -0.80 8.27 -19.60
N LEU A 106 -0.94 6.95 -19.83
CA LEU A 106 -2.15 6.36 -20.40
C LEU A 106 -3.39 6.64 -19.53
N GLN A 107 -3.26 6.52 -18.22
CA GLN A 107 -4.32 6.85 -17.28
C GLN A 107 -4.73 8.32 -17.39
N ASN A 108 -3.76 9.23 -17.40
CA ASN A 108 -4.02 10.67 -17.50
C ASN A 108 -4.71 11.03 -18.82
N GLN A 109 -4.28 10.43 -19.94
CA GLN A 109 -4.94 10.59 -21.24
C GLN A 109 -6.38 10.07 -21.24
N TRP A 110 -6.62 8.95 -20.54
CA TRP A 110 -7.95 8.35 -20.45
C TRP A 110 -8.91 9.16 -19.59
N LEU A 111 -8.42 9.72 -18.48
CA LEU A 111 -9.19 10.57 -17.54
C LEU A 111 -9.29 12.02 -18.02
N GLY A 112 -8.24 12.57 -18.61
CA GLY A 112 -8.06 14.01 -18.87
C GLY A 112 -9.05 14.66 -19.83
N LYS A 113 -9.94 13.92 -20.48
CA LYS A 113 -10.92 14.44 -21.44
C LYS A 113 -12.33 14.64 -20.86
N LYS A 114 -12.56 14.29 -19.59
CA LYS A 114 -13.89 14.41 -18.96
C LYS A 114 -13.76 15.17 -17.63
N SER A 115 -14.34 16.37 -17.58
CA SER A 115 -14.50 17.09 -16.32
C SER A 115 -15.56 16.38 -15.46
N TYR A 116 -15.12 15.84 -14.32
CA TYR A 116 -16.00 15.21 -13.31
C TYR A 116 -16.27 16.18 -12.14
N ILE A 117 -16.34 17.48 -12.43
CA ILE A 117 -16.58 18.50 -11.41
C ILE A 117 -18.06 18.48 -11.07
N SER A 118 -18.41 18.22 -9.82
CA SER A 118 -19.74 18.49 -9.31
C SER A 118 -19.95 20.01 -9.28
N ILE A 119 -21.03 20.49 -9.91
CA ILE A 119 -21.35 21.92 -10.04
C ILE A 119 -21.67 22.58 -8.70
N SER A 120 -21.99 21.81 -7.67
CA SER A 120 -22.18 22.31 -6.31
C SER A 120 -20.87 22.21 -5.53
N GLY A 121 -20.13 23.30 -5.44
CA GLY A 121 -18.86 23.42 -4.71
C GLY A 121 -18.96 23.30 -3.17
N LYS A 122 -20.00 22.69 -2.64
CA LYS A 122 -20.13 22.26 -1.26
C LYS A 122 -20.21 20.74 -1.25
N GLY A 123 -19.18 20.09 -0.74
CA GLY A 123 -19.29 18.70 -0.31
C GLY A 123 -20.37 18.63 0.76
N ASP A 124 -21.57 18.26 0.34
CA ASP A 124 -22.65 18.01 1.28
C ASP A 124 -22.31 16.67 1.96
N SER A 125 -21.93 16.74 3.23
CA SER A 125 -21.69 15.59 4.10
C SER A 125 -23.01 14.94 4.50
N GLY A 126 -23.86 14.66 3.51
CA GLY A 126 -25.10 13.92 3.71
C GLY A 126 -24.80 12.52 4.24
N VAL A 127 -25.68 12.03 5.09
CA VAL A 127 -25.58 10.66 5.61
C VAL A 127 -25.95 9.70 4.47
N HIS A 128 -24.99 8.88 4.04
CA HIS A 128 -25.27 7.84 3.07
C HIS A 128 -26.36 6.86 3.59
N PRO A 129 -27.33 6.48 2.75
CA PRO A 129 -28.39 5.59 3.16
C PRO A 129 -27.83 4.24 3.61
N GLU A 130 -28.40 3.69 4.68
CA GLU A 130 -27.98 2.40 5.17
C GLU A 130 -28.12 1.28 4.15
N LEU A 131 -27.11 0.43 4.07
CA LEU A 131 -27.13 -0.74 3.21
C LEU A 131 -28.22 -1.73 3.61
N PRO A 132 -28.92 -2.38 2.66
CA PRO A 132 -29.85 -3.45 2.98
C PRO A 132 -29.19 -4.56 3.80
N ASN A 133 -29.91 -5.14 4.76
CA ASN A 133 -29.37 -6.15 5.66
C ASN A 133 -28.73 -7.34 4.92
N LYS A 134 -29.31 -7.79 3.80
CA LYS A 134 -28.72 -8.85 2.96
C LYS A 134 -27.33 -8.48 2.46
N THR A 135 -27.13 -7.24 1.98
CA THR A 135 -25.85 -6.75 1.46
C THR A 135 -24.84 -6.61 2.61
N LYS A 136 -25.26 -6.08 3.78
CA LYS A 136 -24.42 -6.02 4.96
C LYS A 136 -23.88 -7.41 5.33
N TRP A 137 -24.75 -8.43 5.39
CA TRP A 137 -24.35 -9.80 5.71
C TRP A 137 -23.39 -10.41 4.70
N ILE A 138 -23.61 -10.20 3.40
CA ILE A 138 -22.71 -10.68 2.35
C ILE A 138 -21.31 -10.05 2.51
N ILE A 139 -21.25 -8.73 2.74
CA ILE A 139 -20.00 -8.01 2.95
C ILE A 139 -19.29 -8.55 4.21
N TYR A 140 -19.97 -8.65 5.34
CA TYR A 140 -19.35 -9.14 6.57
C TYR A 140 -18.87 -10.59 6.45
N THR A 141 -19.63 -11.47 5.82
CA THR A 141 -19.24 -12.87 5.63
C THR A 141 -18.00 -13.00 4.72
N THR A 142 -17.79 -12.06 3.82
CA THR A 142 -16.62 -12.06 2.93
C THR A 142 -15.41 -11.37 3.57
N VAL A 143 -15.62 -10.20 4.19
CA VAL A 143 -14.53 -9.36 4.69
C VAL A 143 -14.00 -9.84 6.05
N LEU A 144 -14.88 -10.29 6.96
CA LEU A 144 -14.47 -10.73 8.30
C LEU A 144 -13.48 -11.91 8.30
N PRO A 145 -13.70 -13.00 7.52
CA PRO A 145 -12.72 -14.09 7.47
C PRO A 145 -11.37 -13.62 6.95
N TRP A 146 -11.36 -12.76 5.94
CA TRP A 146 -10.13 -12.20 5.39
C TRP A 146 -9.40 -11.32 6.41
N ALA A 147 -10.12 -10.44 7.08
CA ALA A 147 -9.56 -9.61 8.15
C ALA A 147 -9.03 -10.45 9.32
N LEU A 148 -9.73 -11.54 9.67
CA LEU A 148 -9.30 -12.47 10.73
C LEU A 148 -8.00 -13.18 10.33
N ILE A 149 -7.90 -13.70 9.12
CA ILE A 149 -6.67 -14.33 8.61
C ILE A 149 -5.51 -13.33 8.65
N THR A 150 -5.73 -12.13 8.15
CA THR A 150 -4.71 -11.07 8.17
C THR A 150 -4.30 -10.73 9.61
N PHE A 151 -5.24 -10.61 10.53
CA PHE A 151 -4.97 -10.37 11.95
C PHE A 151 -4.15 -11.50 12.58
N ILE A 152 -4.50 -12.76 12.30
CA ILE A 152 -3.75 -13.94 12.79
C ILE A 152 -2.32 -13.89 12.27
N ILE A 153 -2.10 -13.58 10.99
CA ILE A 153 -0.75 -13.47 10.41
C ILE A 153 0.07 -12.38 11.13
N TYR A 154 -0.50 -11.20 11.37
CA TYR A 154 0.19 -10.14 12.11
C TYR A 154 0.51 -10.53 13.55
N VAL A 155 -0.42 -11.22 14.23
CA VAL A 155 -0.17 -11.77 15.57
C VAL A 155 0.98 -12.79 15.53
N MET A 156 0.99 -13.69 14.55
CA MET A 156 2.08 -14.66 14.37
C MET A 156 3.42 -13.99 14.12
N ILE A 157 3.48 -12.95 13.29
CA ILE A 157 4.71 -12.19 13.03
C ILE A 157 5.19 -11.51 14.32
N MET A 158 4.28 -10.88 15.07
CA MET A 158 4.61 -10.21 16.32
C MET A 158 5.15 -11.19 17.37
N PHE A 159 4.51 -12.35 17.52
CA PHE A 159 4.98 -13.37 18.47
C PHE A 159 6.21 -14.15 17.97
N GLY A 160 6.43 -14.22 16.66
CA GLY A 160 7.57 -14.94 16.07
C GLY A 160 8.93 -14.41 16.54
N GLY A 161 9.03 -13.11 16.84
CA GLY A 161 10.24 -12.51 17.40
C GLY A 161 10.52 -12.88 18.87
N PHE A 162 9.55 -13.47 19.58
CA PHE A 162 9.67 -13.87 20.98
C PHE A 162 9.84 -15.38 21.16
N VAL A 163 10.02 -16.12 20.08
CA VAL A 163 10.14 -17.59 20.08
C VAL A 163 11.54 -17.98 19.64
N GLU A 164 12.16 -18.96 20.32
CA GLU A 164 13.55 -19.39 20.05
C GLU A 164 13.73 -19.88 18.61
N MET A 165 12.81 -20.74 18.14
CA MET A 165 12.82 -21.23 16.76
C MET A 165 11.40 -21.54 16.31
N TRP A 166 10.86 -20.73 15.41
CA TRP A 166 9.51 -20.89 14.90
C TRP A 166 9.30 -22.28 14.25
N GLY A 167 8.27 -22.97 14.69
CA GLY A 167 7.92 -24.31 14.19
C GLY A 167 8.67 -25.47 14.84
N VAL A 168 9.68 -25.23 15.66
CA VAL A 168 10.49 -26.26 16.34
C VAL A 168 10.51 -26.08 17.85
N ASP A 169 10.91 -24.92 18.31
CA ASP A 169 10.97 -24.56 19.74
C ASP A 169 10.23 -23.27 19.99
N HIS A 170 9.10 -23.37 20.70
CA HIS A 170 8.23 -22.24 21.00
C HIS A 170 8.51 -21.65 22.38
N SER A 171 9.64 -21.96 22.99
CA SER A 171 10.05 -21.32 24.25
C SER A 171 10.18 -19.81 24.09
N PHE A 172 9.73 -19.04 25.08
CA PHE A 172 9.80 -17.60 25.06
C PHE A 172 11.26 -17.12 25.22
N THR A 173 11.70 -16.28 24.32
CA THR A 173 13.04 -15.68 24.33
C THR A 173 13.02 -14.22 23.87
N LEU A 174 13.97 -13.44 24.37
CA LEU A 174 14.28 -12.08 23.89
C LEU A 174 15.61 -12.03 23.13
N LYS A 175 16.22 -13.18 22.90
CA LYS A 175 17.55 -13.31 22.29
C LYS A 175 17.67 -12.56 20.97
N HIS A 176 16.71 -12.71 20.09
CA HIS A 176 16.70 -12.05 18.79
C HIS A 176 16.75 -10.53 18.88
N TYR A 177 16.02 -9.95 19.84
CA TYR A 177 16.04 -8.50 20.08
C TYR A 177 17.33 -8.04 20.72
N ILE A 178 17.86 -8.82 21.66
CA ILE A 178 19.12 -8.51 22.33
C ILE A 178 20.28 -8.57 21.32
N GLU A 179 20.34 -9.59 20.47
CA GLU A 179 21.37 -9.71 19.43
C GLU A 179 21.23 -8.63 18.35
N ALA A 180 20.01 -8.29 17.94
CA ALA A 180 19.76 -7.27 16.94
C ALA A 180 20.14 -5.85 17.41
N PHE A 181 19.88 -5.54 18.69
CA PHE A 181 20.08 -4.22 19.29
C PHE A 181 21.07 -4.23 20.45
N SER A 182 22.07 -5.10 20.43
CA SER A 182 23.10 -5.16 21.46
C SER A 182 23.92 -3.88 21.50
N ILE A 183 24.26 -3.47 22.73
CA ILE A 183 25.11 -2.35 23.02
C ILE A 183 26.19 -2.86 23.99
N ASP A 184 27.44 -2.87 23.55
CA ASP A 184 28.57 -3.34 24.35
C ASP A 184 29.40 -2.19 24.89
N TRP A 185 29.82 -2.31 26.13
CA TRP A 185 30.73 -1.40 26.74
C TRP A 185 32.17 -1.94 26.66
N VAL A 186 33.00 -1.32 25.83
CA VAL A 186 34.42 -1.65 25.72
C VAL A 186 35.23 -0.61 26.45
N LYS A 187 36.06 -1.08 27.41
CA LYS A 187 36.81 -0.23 28.35
C LYS A 187 37.70 0.83 27.68
N GLU A 188 38.16 0.56 26.44
CA GLU A 188 39.03 1.46 25.68
C GLU A 188 38.29 2.32 24.62
N ARG A 189 37.09 1.94 24.23
CA ARG A 189 36.32 2.60 23.14
C ARG A 189 34.96 3.17 23.57
N GLY A 190 34.58 2.95 24.84
CA GLY A 190 33.29 3.38 25.35
C GLY A 190 32.11 2.51 24.86
N ILE A 191 31.00 3.14 24.60
CA ILE A 191 29.76 2.47 24.15
C ILE A 191 29.86 2.13 22.67
N LEU A 192 29.73 0.84 22.31
CA LEU A 192 29.69 0.35 20.94
C LEU A 192 28.32 -0.23 20.64
N TRP A 193 27.76 0.20 19.54
CA TRP A 193 26.48 -0.29 19.00
C TRP A 193 26.77 -1.51 18.13
N THR A 194 26.86 -2.69 18.77
CA THR A 194 27.31 -3.93 18.12
C THR A 194 26.19 -4.69 17.44
N GLY A 195 24.93 -4.36 17.77
CA GLY A 195 23.75 -5.02 17.16
C GLY A 195 23.64 -4.78 15.66
N THR A 196 23.29 -5.83 14.93
CA THR A 196 23.20 -5.83 13.46
C THR A 196 22.12 -4.88 12.92
N ALA A 197 21.09 -4.60 13.72
CA ALA A 197 19.96 -3.75 13.30
C ALA A 197 20.23 -2.25 13.42
N TRP A 198 21.22 -1.80 14.19
CA TRP A 198 21.44 -0.37 14.42
C TRP A 198 21.76 0.41 13.16
N ASN A 199 22.64 -0.10 12.32
CA ASN A 199 23.01 0.57 11.06
C ASN A 199 21.81 0.69 10.12
N SER A 200 21.05 -0.39 9.96
CA SER A 200 19.85 -0.40 9.11
C SER A 200 18.78 0.54 9.64
N PHE A 201 18.56 0.55 10.97
CA PHE A 201 17.62 1.45 11.62
C PHE A 201 18.00 2.92 11.41
N ASN A 202 19.24 3.29 11.68
CA ASN A 202 19.75 4.66 11.51
C ASN A 202 19.64 5.12 10.06
N THR A 203 20.07 4.30 9.11
CA THR A 203 20.01 4.63 7.68
C THR A 203 18.57 4.83 7.24
N THR A 204 17.67 3.92 7.60
CA THR A 204 16.24 4.02 7.26
C THR A 204 15.61 5.27 7.87
N PHE A 205 15.91 5.55 9.14
CA PHE A 205 15.38 6.71 9.84
C PHE A 205 15.82 8.04 9.20
N VAL A 206 17.13 8.16 8.91
CA VAL A 206 17.69 9.36 8.27
C VAL A 206 17.12 9.56 6.87
N ILE A 207 17.05 8.50 6.06
CA ILE A 207 16.47 8.58 4.71
C ILE A 207 14.99 8.99 4.80
N ALA A 208 14.21 8.39 5.68
CA ALA A 208 12.80 8.72 5.87
C ALA A 208 12.61 10.19 6.27
N LEU A 209 13.43 10.69 7.18
CA LEU A 209 13.39 12.08 7.64
C LEU A 209 13.74 13.08 6.53
N ILE A 210 14.81 12.80 5.79
CA ILE A 210 15.25 13.68 4.69
C ILE A 210 14.25 13.64 3.53
N SER A 211 13.72 12.48 3.18
CA SER A 211 12.78 12.34 2.04
C SER A 211 11.38 12.85 2.35
N SER A 212 10.96 12.89 3.62
CA SER A 212 9.61 13.34 4.00
C SER A 212 9.36 14.81 3.65
N LEU A 213 10.35 15.68 3.85
CA LEU A 213 10.24 17.12 3.59
C LEU A 213 10.01 17.44 2.10
N PRO A 214 10.86 16.98 1.15
CA PRO A 214 10.63 17.25 -0.27
C PRO A 214 9.36 16.56 -0.77
N THR A 215 9.02 15.37 -0.28
CA THR A 215 7.77 14.70 -0.64
C THR A 215 6.55 15.49 -0.20
N ALA A 216 6.54 16.00 1.03
CA ALA A 216 5.47 16.85 1.52
C ALA A 216 5.37 18.17 0.73
N ALA A 217 6.51 18.80 0.41
CA ALA A 217 6.54 20.03 -0.38
C ALA A 217 5.98 19.83 -1.79
N ILE A 218 6.37 18.73 -2.47
CA ILE A 218 5.83 18.38 -3.79
C ILE A 218 4.32 18.10 -3.69
N GLY A 219 3.88 17.37 -2.66
CA GLY A 219 2.46 17.07 -2.46
C GLY A 219 1.58 18.30 -2.16
N ILE A 220 2.17 19.38 -1.63
CA ILE A 220 1.45 20.66 -1.42
C ILE A 220 1.40 21.48 -2.72
N LEU A 221 2.40 21.36 -3.58
CA LEU A 221 2.51 22.12 -4.82
C LEU A 221 1.73 21.51 -6.00
N THR A 222 1.30 20.25 -5.89
CA THR A 222 0.48 19.52 -6.89
C THR A 222 -0.98 19.50 -6.53
#